data_da50097c96a85f53f9e94daf915d9b5e
#
_entry.id   da50097c96a85f53f9e94daf915d9b5e
#
_cell.length_a   1.000
_cell.length_b   1.000
_cell.length_c   1.000
_cell.angle_alpha   90.00
_cell.angle_beta   90.00
_cell.angle_gamma   90.00
#
_symmetry.space_group_name_H-M   'P 1'
#
loop_
_entity.id
_entity.type
_entity.pdbx_description
1 polymer ?
#
loop_
_entity_poly.entity_id
_entity_poly.type
_entity_poly.pdbx_seq_one_letter_code
_entity_poly.pdbx_strand_id
1 'polypeptide(L)'
;YYALAKSSGEIDIDEMAERIQRSSTVNWADVVCVLRALQTEMIDSFKKGEIVRLGNIGSFYVTLRSNGVLVQKDVKEGLIKGARVRFRPGKEIKDALKTLDYSKYKPESSEGDKTDPENPKPKPDPDDGDEEAPDPTV
;
A
#
# COMPACT_ATOMS: atom_id res chain seq x y z
N TYR A 1 -4.01 -3.10 -23.31
CA TYR A 1 -2.69 -2.88 -22.70
C TYR A 1 -2.79 -1.74 -21.71
N TYR A 2 -2.25 -1.89 -20.48
CA TYR A 2 -2.27 -0.89 -19.44
C TYR A 2 -0.83 -0.46 -19.11
N ALA A 3 -0.65 0.82 -18.76
CA ALA A 3 0.62 1.31 -18.28
C ALA A 3 0.82 0.86 -16.83
N LEU A 4 1.94 0.19 -16.56
CA LEU A 4 2.34 -0.23 -15.22
C LEU A 4 3.54 0.60 -14.77
N ALA A 5 3.50 1.06 -13.51
CA ALA A 5 4.64 1.75 -12.93
C ALA A 5 5.75 0.75 -12.60
N LYS A 6 6.99 1.06 -13.00
CA LYS A 6 8.17 0.32 -12.60
C LYS A 6 8.91 1.10 -11.52
N SER A 7 9.24 0.45 -10.40
CA SER A 7 10.08 1.05 -9.37
C SER A 7 11.50 1.20 -9.87
N SER A 8 12.14 2.33 -9.57
CA SER A 8 13.55 2.60 -9.86
C SER A 8 14.47 2.20 -8.72
N GLY A 9 13.94 1.88 -7.54
CA GLY A 9 14.68 1.48 -6.36
C GLY A 9 13.84 1.51 -5.11
N GLU A 10 14.45 1.18 -4.01
CA GLU A 10 13.88 1.23 -2.67
C GLU A 10 14.76 2.14 -1.81
N ILE A 11 14.15 2.81 -0.86
CA ILE A 11 14.82 3.63 0.15
C ILE A 11 14.39 3.11 1.52
N ASP A 12 15.35 2.77 2.36
CA ASP A 12 15.12 2.32 3.72
C ASP A 12 15.22 3.47 4.74
N ILE A 13 15.02 3.14 6.01
CA ILE A 13 15.08 4.12 7.11
C ILE A 13 16.47 4.71 7.24
N ASP A 14 17.52 3.91 7.05
CA ASP A 14 18.89 4.34 7.23
C ASP A 14 19.31 5.32 6.13
N GLU A 15 18.98 5.03 4.87
CA GLU A 15 19.20 5.93 3.74
C GLU A 15 18.36 7.20 3.87
N MET A 16 17.11 7.09 4.32
CA MET A 16 16.26 8.26 4.57
C MET A 16 16.86 9.16 5.67
N ALA A 17 17.39 8.57 6.74
CA ALA A 17 18.05 9.29 7.80
C ALA A 17 19.32 10.02 7.33
N GLU A 18 20.12 9.39 6.46
CA GLU A 18 21.26 10.06 5.84
C GLU A 18 20.85 11.29 5.01
N ARG A 19 19.79 11.16 4.21
CA ARG A 19 19.27 12.28 3.41
C ARG A 19 18.78 13.42 4.28
N ILE A 20 18.10 13.14 5.40
CA ILE A 20 17.62 14.13 6.35
C ILE A 20 18.80 14.81 7.05
N GLN A 21 19.82 14.05 7.48
CA GLN A 21 21.03 14.61 8.09
C GLN A 21 21.74 15.61 7.16
N ARG A 22 21.82 15.32 5.86
CA ARG A 22 22.44 16.23 4.88
C ARG A 22 21.69 17.55 4.70
N SER A 23 20.39 17.56 4.97
CA SER A 23 19.50 18.73 4.80
C SER A 23 19.12 19.41 6.12
N SER A 24 19.58 18.90 7.26
CA SER A 24 19.24 19.42 8.58
C SER A 24 20.44 19.40 9.51
N THR A 25 20.28 19.98 10.71
CA THR A 25 21.29 19.96 11.77
C THR A 25 21.20 18.74 12.67
N VAL A 26 20.26 17.83 12.40
CA VAL A 26 20.00 16.65 13.21
C VAL A 26 20.98 15.53 12.85
N ASN A 27 21.50 14.82 13.87
CA ASN A 27 22.40 13.70 13.69
C ASN A 27 21.63 12.48 13.10
N TRP A 28 22.28 11.69 12.27
CA TRP A 28 21.75 10.45 11.70
C TRP A 28 21.14 9.52 12.78
N ALA A 29 21.85 9.30 13.90
CA ALA A 29 21.40 8.42 14.96
C ALA A 29 20.08 8.91 15.60
N ASP A 30 19.94 10.23 15.78
CA ASP A 30 18.73 10.83 16.34
C ASP A 30 17.56 10.66 15.36
N VAL A 31 17.80 10.84 14.07
CA VAL A 31 16.77 10.65 13.03
C VAL A 31 16.29 9.21 13.00
N VAL A 32 17.20 8.23 13.00
CA VAL A 32 16.85 6.80 13.03
C VAL A 32 16.05 6.47 14.29
N CYS A 33 16.46 6.99 15.45
CA CYS A 33 15.74 6.80 16.69
C CYS A 33 14.30 7.31 16.63
N VAL A 34 14.11 8.52 16.13
CA VAL A 34 12.78 9.15 15.98
C VAL A 34 11.91 8.37 14.97
N LEU A 35 12.46 7.95 13.84
CA LEU A 35 11.71 7.18 12.83
C LEU A 35 11.28 5.81 13.36
N ARG A 36 12.13 5.14 14.15
CA ARG A 36 11.80 3.87 14.78
C ARG A 36 10.75 4.04 15.88
N ALA A 37 10.87 5.10 16.70
CA ALA A 37 9.85 5.44 17.69
C ALA A 37 8.51 5.73 17.03
N LEU A 38 8.48 6.51 15.95
CA LEU A 38 7.27 6.76 15.16
C LEU A 38 6.64 5.46 14.65
N GLN A 39 7.44 4.53 14.14
CA GLN A 39 6.96 3.24 13.69
C GLN A 39 6.27 2.46 14.81
N THR A 40 6.86 2.44 16.01
CA THR A 40 6.31 1.76 17.19
C THR A 40 4.98 2.39 17.60
N GLU A 41 4.93 3.71 17.71
CA GLU A 41 3.71 4.45 18.07
C GLU A 41 2.58 4.24 17.05
N MET A 42 2.91 4.19 15.75
CA MET A 42 1.93 3.88 14.71
C MET A 42 1.33 2.48 14.88
N ILE A 43 2.17 1.48 15.16
CA ILE A 43 1.71 0.11 15.38
C ILE A 43 0.76 0.05 16.59
N ASP A 44 1.11 0.70 17.68
CA ASP A 44 0.29 0.70 18.88
C ASP A 44 -1.04 1.47 18.70
N SER A 45 -1.02 2.57 17.94
CA SER A 45 -2.24 3.27 17.55
C SER A 45 -3.15 2.40 16.67
N PHE A 46 -2.59 1.63 15.74
CA PHE A 46 -3.38 0.70 14.92
C PHE A 46 -4.03 -0.42 15.75
N LYS A 47 -3.34 -0.95 16.76
CA LYS A 47 -3.91 -1.94 17.70
C LYS A 47 -5.10 -1.37 18.49
N LYS A 48 -5.07 -0.07 18.79
CA LYS A 48 -6.17 0.64 19.45
C LYS A 48 -7.29 1.06 18.50
N GLY A 49 -7.12 0.86 17.19
CA GLY A 49 -8.09 1.27 16.18
C GLY A 49 -8.08 2.77 15.87
N GLU A 50 -7.01 3.46 16.21
CA GLU A 50 -6.86 4.90 16.00
C GLU A 50 -6.45 5.23 14.57
N ILE A 51 -6.80 6.43 14.12
CA ILE A 51 -6.36 6.99 12.85
C ILE A 51 -5.09 7.80 13.09
N VAL A 52 -3.98 7.37 12.50
CA VAL A 52 -2.72 8.12 12.58
C VAL A 52 -2.66 9.16 11.48
N ARG A 53 -2.57 10.43 11.86
CA ARG A 53 -2.44 11.56 10.93
C ARG A 53 -1.03 12.16 11.04
N LEU A 54 -0.28 12.08 9.95
CA LEU A 54 1.07 12.63 9.86
C LEU A 54 1.08 13.92 9.03
N GLY A 55 0.36 14.93 9.50
CA GLY A 55 0.32 16.25 8.86
C GLY A 55 -0.01 16.16 7.36
N ASN A 56 0.83 16.79 6.55
CA ASN A 56 0.67 16.85 5.09
C ASN A 56 1.03 15.55 4.35
N ILE A 57 1.67 14.60 5.03
CA ILE A 57 1.92 13.27 4.47
C ILE A 57 0.59 12.56 4.23
N GLY A 58 -0.30 12.58 5.24
CA GLY A 58 -1.61 11.95 5.09
C GLY A 58 -2.06 11.21 6.34
N SER A 59 -3.00 10.31 6.14
CA SER A 59 -3.61 9.54 7.23
C SER A 59 -3.54 8.06 6.97
N PHE A 60 -3.23 7.30 8.00
CA PHE A 60 -3.23 5.85 8.02
C PHE A 60 -4.34 5.36 8.94
N TYR A 61 -5.10 4.38 8.50
CA TYR A 61 -6.19 3.81 9.28
C TYR A 61 -6.38 2.34 8.96
N VAL A 62 -6.91 1.61 9.93
CA VAL A 62 -7.19 0.18 9.79
C VAL A 62 -8.60 -0.02 9.24
N THR A 63 -8.74 -0.93 8.30
CA THR A 63 -10.03 -1.43 7.78
C THR A 63 -10.12 -2.92 8.01
N LEU A 64 -11.32 -3.41 8.29
CA LEU A 64 -11.58 -4.84 8.46
C LEU A 64 -12.11 -5.43 7.16
N ARG A 65 -11.74 -6.67 6.91
CA ARG A 65 -12.35 -7.52 5.89
C ARG A 65 -13.21 -8.56 6.61
N SER A 66 -14.51 -8.62 6.29
CA SER A 66 -15.45 -9.57 6.89
C SER A 66 -16.34 -10.19 5.83
N ASN A 67 -16.92 -11.34 6.14
CA ASN A 67 -18.04 -11.86 5.39
C ASN A 67 -19.29 -10.99 5.65
N GLY A 68 -20.11 -10.82 4.62
CA GLY A 68 -21.44 -10.23 4.78
C GLY A 68 -22.41 -11.22 5.42
N VAL A 69 -23.41 -10.70 6.13
CA VAL A 69 -24.56 -11.42 6.66
C VAL A 69 -25.83 -10.65 6.34
N LEU A 70 -26.95 -11.37 6.18
CA LEU A 70 -28.24 -10.76 5.81
C LEU A 70 -28.89 -9.98 6.95
N VAL A 71 -28.60 -10.37 8.19
CA VAL A 71 -29.21 -9.78 9.37
C VAL A 71 -28.14 -9.21 10.30
N GLN A 72 -28.32 -7.97 10.74
CA GLN A 72 -27.36 -7.27 11.61
C GLN A 72 -27.05 -8.03 12.91
N LYS A 73 -28.01 -8.80 13.44
CA LYS A 73 -27.85 -9.61 14.67
C LYS A 73 -26.85 -10.76 14.51
N ASP A 74 -26.57 -11.18 13.26
CA ASP A 74 -25.66 -12.28 12.94
C ASP A 74 -24.22 -11.81 12.78
N VAL A 75 -23.95 -10.50 12.89
CA VAL A 75 -22.60 -9.93 12.88
C VAL A 75 -21.87 -10.38 14.14
N LYS A 76 -20.87 -11.25 13.98
CA LYS A 76 -20.03 -11.79 15.05
C LYS A 76 -18.56 -11.57 14.71
N GLU A 77 -17.72 -11.54 15.74
CA GLU A 77 -16.27 -11.38 15.59
C GLU A 77 -15.64 -12.44 14.66
N GLY A 78 -16.17 -13.67 14.67
CA GLY A 78 -15.73 -14.76 13.80
C GLY A 78 -15.94 -14.55 12.30
N LEU A 79 -16.68 -13.50 11.89
CA LEU A 79 -16.84 -13.12 10.49
C LEU A 79 -15.67 -12.29 9.97
N ILE A 80 -14.82 -11.78 10.87
CA ILE A 80 -13.66 -10.96 10.51
C ILE A 80 -12.58 -11.86 9.93
N LYS A 81 -12.27 -11.70 8.65
CA LYS A 81 -11.20 -12.43 7.95
C LYS A 81 -9.82 -11.85 8.17
N GLY A 82 -9.74 -10.57 8.54
CA GLY A 82 -8.47 -9.88 8.79
C GLY A 82 -8.59 -8.36 8.76
N ALA A 83 -7.46 -7.70 8.99
CA ALA A 83 -7.33 -6.25 8.98
C ALA A 83 -6.34 -5.82 7.90
N ARG A 84 -6.56 -4.63 7.34
CA ARG A 84 -5.65 -3.99 6.36
C ARG A 84 -5.41 -2.55 6.76
N VAL A 85 -4.17 -2.07 6.61
CA VAL A 85 -3.86 -0.66 6.74
C VAL A 85 -4.15 0.03 5.41
N ARG A 86 -4.91 1.12 5.46
CA ARG A 86 -5.18 2.01 4.33
C ARG A 86 -4.45 3.32 4.53
N PHE A 87 -3.92 3.84 3.44
CA PHE A 87 -3.28 5.15 3.40
C PHE A 87 -4.12 6.12 2.56
N ARG A 88 -4.39 7.30 3.11
CA ARG A 88 -4.99 8.42 2.39
C ARG A 88 -3.95 9.54 2.31
N PRO A 89 -3.38 9.80 1.13
CA PRO A 89 -2.35 10.83 0.97
C PRO A 89 -2.89 12.22 1.31
N GLY A 90 -2.03 13.04 1.89
CA GLY A 90 -2.28 14.44 2.17
C GLY A 90 -2.27 15.29 0.89
N LYS A 91 -2.55 16.60 1.06
CA LYS A 91 -2.65 17.52 -0.08
C LYS A 91 -1.31 17.65 -0.82
N GLU A 92 -0.21 17.82 -0.11
CA GLU A 92 1.12 18.00 -0.70
C GLU A 92 1.54 16.79 -1.55
N ILE A 93 1.32 15.57 -1.05
CA ILE A 93 1.61 14.35 -1.82
C ILE A 93 0.72 14.29 -3.07
N LYS A 94 -0.57 14.59 -2.95
CA LYS A 94 -1.48 14.62 -4.11
C LYS A 94 -1.06 15.64 -5.17
N ASP A 95 -0.62 16.80 -4.74
CA ASP A 95 -0.19 17.86 -5.65
C ASP A 95 1.16 17.51 -6.30
N ALA A 96 2.08 16.91 -5.56
CA ALA A 96 3.32 16.38 -6.12
C ALA A 96 3.08 15.28 -7.17
N LEU A 97 2.12 14.39 -6.95
CA LEU A 97 1.77 13.33 -7.90
C LEU A 97 1.21 13.86 -9.23
N LYS A 98 0.60 15.07 -9.24
CA LYS A 98 0.11 15.70 -10.47
C LYS A 98 1.22 16.25 -11.36
N THR A 99 2.40 16.51 -10.79
CA THR A 99 3.57 17.09 -11.48
C THR A 99 4.62 16.05 -11.86
N LEU A 100 4.27 14.76 -11.76
CA LEU A 100 5.18 13.67 -12.13
C LEU A 100 5.39 13.63 -13.64
N ASP A 101 6.65 13.56 -14.04
CA ASP A 101 7.03 13.28 -15.42
C ASP A 101 7.07 11.76 -15.66
N TYR A 102 6.48 11.33 -16.76
CA TYR A 102 6.43 9.93 -17.14
C TYR A 102 7.34 9.66 -18.33
N SER A 103 8.26 8.73 -18.18
CA SER A 103 9.09 8.24 -19.26
C SER A 103 8.88 6.75 -19.49
N LYS A 104 8.96 6.32 -20.74
CA LYS A 104 8.88 4.90 -21.06
C LYS A 104 10.18 4.23 -20.58
N TYR A 105 10.04 3.21 -19.74
CA TYR A 105 11.16 2.38 -19.33
C TYR A 105 11.71 1.64 -20.57
N LYS A 106 13.00 1.82 -20.86
CA LYS A 106 13.74 1.00 -21.81
C LYS A 106 14.64 0.09 -20.99
N PRO A 107 14.43 -1.24 -20.98
CA PRO A 107 15.41 -2.12 -20.38
C PRO A 107 16.72 -1.95 -21.15
N GLU A 108 17.83 -1.77 -20.45
CA GLU A 108 19.14 -1.88 -21.07
C GLU A 108 19.22 -3.24 -21.74
N SER A 109 19.38 -3.26 -23.05
CA SER A 109 19.51 -4.47 -23.84
C SER A 109 20.79 -5.19 -23.42
N SER A 110 20.66 -6.24 -22.62
CA SER A 110 21.62 -7.33 -22.71
C SER A 110 21.44 -7.92 -24.10
N GLU A 111 22.41 -7.76 -24.97
CA GLU A 111 22.48 -8.43 -26.26
C GLU A 111 22.35 -9.95 -26.04
N GLY A 112 21.32 -10.52 -26.62
CA GLY A 112 21.15 -11.97 -26.81
C GLY A 112 19.99 -12.57 -26.01
N ASP A 113 18.76 -12.41 -26.46
CA ASP A 113 17.85 -13.48 -26.83
C ASP A 113 16.54 -12.92 -27.38
N LYS A 114 16.22 -13.26 -28.62
CA LYS A 114 14.93 -12.99 -29.24
C LYS A 114 13.97 -14.10 -28.80
N THR A 115 13.35 -13.92 -27.65
CA THR A 115 12.12 -14.62 -27.31
C THR A 115 11.19 -13.59 -26.69
N ASP A 116 10.06 -13.35 -27.36
CA ASP A 116 8.96 -12.57 -26.80
C ASP A 116 8.58 -13.18 -25.44
N PRO A 117 8.65 -12.43 -24.33
CA PRO A 117 8.10 -12.92 -23.09
C PRO A 117 6.59 -12.95 -23.24
N GLU A 118 6.05 -14.14 -23.42
CA GLU A 118 4.64 -14.46 -23.32
C GLU A 118 4.09 -13.81 -22.05
N ASN A 119 3.19 -12.84 -22.26
CA ASN A 119 2.54 -12.06 -21.22
C ASN A 119 1.86 -12.99 -20.22
N PRO A 120 2.34 -13.11 -18.96
CA PRO A 120 1.63 -13.91 -17.97
C PRO A 120 0.27 -13.25 -17.73
N LYS A 121 -0.79 -13.94 -18.10
CA LYS A 121 -2.16 -13.55 -17.78
C LYS A 121 -2.24 -13.24 -16.29
N PRO A 122 -2.80 -12.09 -15.89
CA PRO A 122 -3.06 -11.83 -14.48
C PRO A 122 -3.91 -12.98 -13.95
N LYS A 123 -3.43 -13.65 -12.89
CA LYS A 123 -4.24 -14.63 -12.17
C LYS A 123 -5.47 -13.89 -11.68
N PRO A 124 -6.69 -14.40 -11.92
CA PRO A 124 -7.89 -13.82 -11.36
C PRO A 124 -7.75 -13.85 -9.84
N ASP A 125 -8.11 -12.76 -9.19
CA ASP A 125 -8.22 -12.71 -7.75
C ASP A 125 -9.14 -13.86 -7.28
N PRO A 126 -8.78 -14.63 -6.26
CA PRO A 126 -9.55 -15.80 -5.84
C PRO A 126 -10.90 -15.47 -5.16
N ASP A 127 -11.47 -14.29 -5.41
CA ASP A 127 -12.67 -13.79 -4.72
C ASP A 127 -13.86 -13.48 -5.66
N ASP A 128 -13.77 -13.80 -6.97
CA ASP A 128 -14.92 -13.75 -7.88
C ASP A 128 -15.53 -15.15 -8.01
N GLY A 129 -16.00 -15.69 -6.90
CA GLY A 129 -16.93 -16.80 -6.88
C GLY A 129 -18.34 -16.25 -7.09
N ASP A 130 -18.78 -16.15 -8.33
CA ASP A 130 -20.19 -16.07 -8.69
C ASP A 130 -20.90 -17.33 -8.17
N GLU A 131 -21.51 -17.22 -7.00
CA GLU A 131 -22.57 -18.15 -6.62
C GLU A 131 -23.81 -17.79 -7.46
N GLU A 132 -23.95 -18.53 -8.52
CA GLU A 132 -25.16 -18.61 -9.34
C GLU A 132 -26.35 -18.98 -8.44
N ALA A 133 -27.28 -18.06 -8.29
CA ALA A 133 -28.51 -18.28 -7.56
C ALA A 133 -29.35 -19.36 -8.27
N PRO A 134 -29.91 -20.36 -7.56
CA PRO A 134 -30.75 -21.36 -8.18
C PRO A 134 -32.05 -20.71 -8.68
N ASP A 135 -32.36 -21.00 -9.93
CA ASP A 135 -33.58 -20.64 -10.65
C ASP A 135 -34.84 -21.20 -9.94
N PRO A 136 -35.86 -20.40 -9.60
CA PRO A 136 -37.09 -20.88 -9.00
C PRO A 136 -38.08 -21.28 -10.09
N THR A 137 -37.92 -22.46 -10.65
CA THR A 137 -39.01 -23.12 -11.41
C THR A 137 -38.95 -24.64 -11.23
N VAL A 138 -39.76 -25.17 -10.34
CA VAL A 138 -40.83 -26.20 -10.47
C VAL A 138 -41.46 -26.39 -9.12
#